data_9d8e4f7ed5f52f53c35cf96f2d0bd7d1
#
_entry.id   9d8e4f7ed5f52f53c35cf96f2d0bd7d1
#
_cell.length_a   1.000
_cell.length_b   1.000
_cell.length_c   1.000
_cell.angle_alpha   90.00
_cell.angle_beta   90.00
_cell.angle_gamma   90.00
#
_symmetry.space_group_name_H-M   'P 1'
#
loop_
_entity.id
_entity.type
_entity.pdbx_description
1 polymer ?
#
loop_
_entity_poly.entity_id
_entity_poly.type
_entity_poly.pdbx_seq_one_letter_code
_entity_poly.pdbx_strand_id
1 'polypeptide(L)'
;MTMLFGFCASSSVIADETQNAKQARRIFNHTYDMVFGPQGSTLQYNVNIIGVMKVKGKIWYKGKKKRYEESRYLSWSDGVKYSRVDMKKKTVTLFDANNPNKDKYESKFTFNPLDFDYYVEDGGSDFIVTLNAHKKAKCNIKHAKAIIDKKTRAPKSLKIKVLWFWTSINISHFKSGDISDELFTFPATKYKDYTWIDNRLKK
;
A
#
# COMPACT_ATOMS: atom_id res chain seq x y z
N MET A 1 -27.44 -34.69 -47.80
CA MET A 1 -27.88 -34.44 -46.39
C MET A 1 -26.72 -33.83 -45.64
N THR A 2 -26.64 -32.51 -45.68
CA THR A 2 -25.45 -31.76 -45.22
C THR A 2 -25.86 -31.08 -43.90
N MET A 3 -25.26 -31.55 -42.76
CA MET A 3 -25.46 -30.97 -41.45
C MET A 3 -24.58 -29.74 -41.33
N LEU A 4 -25.19 -28.55 -41.20
CA LEU A 4 -24.51 -27.32 -40.75
C LEU A 4 -24.38 -27.37 -39.24
N PHE A 5 -23.13 -27.42 -38.73
CA PHE A 5 -22.82 -27.13 -37.34
C PHE A 5 -22.74 -25.61 -37.15
N GLY A 6 -23.74 -25.05 -36.49
CA GLY A 6 -23.75 -23.67 -36.05
C GLY A 6 -22.80 -23.50 -34.86
N PHE A 7 -21.71 -22.77 -35.07
CA PHE A 7 -20.79 -22.34 -34.02
C PHE A 7 -21.42 -21.13 -33.27
N CYS A 8 -22.01 -21.37 -32.10
CA CYS A 8 -22.34 -20.29 -31.17
C CYS A 8 -21.06 -19.72 -30.54
N ALA A 9 -20.54 -18.66 -31.14
CA ALA A 9 -19.51 -17.85 -30.50
C ALA A 9 -20.15 -17.10 -29.31
N SER A 10 -19.91 -17.57 -28.09
CA SER A 10 -20.24 -16.83 -26.86
C SER A 10 -19.33 -15.64 -26.75
N SER A 11 -19.75 -14.49 -27.26
CA SER A 11 -19.12 -13.21 -27.01
C SER A 11 -19.27 -12.91 -25.52
N SER A 12 -18.22 -13.09 -24.73
CA SER A 12 -18.16 -12.53 -23.40
C SER A 12 -18.20 -11.01 -23.53
N VAL A 13 -19.36 -10.43 -23.31
CA VAL A 13 -19.54 -8.97 -23.20
C VAL A 13 -18.75 -8.54 -21.96
N ILE A 14 -17.52 -8.09 -22.17
CA ILE A 14 -16.79 -7.32 -21.17
C ILE A 14 -17.57 -6.02 -21.08
N ALA A 15 -18.31 -5.81 -20.00
CA ALA A 15 -19.02 -4.55 -19.76
C ALA A 15 -18.00 -3.41 -19.85
N ASP A 16 -18.22 -2.47 -20.79
CA ASP A 16 -17.30 -1.36 -21.00
C ASP A 16 -17.26 -0.51 -19.72
N GLU A 17 -16.05 -0.27 -19.20
CA GLU A 17 -15.84 0.53 -18.00
C GLU A 17 -16.35 1.95 -18.22
N THR A 18 -17.18 2.47 -17.31
CA THR A 18 -17.75 3.82 -17.43
C THR A 18 -16.66 4.90 -17.51
N GLN A 19 -16.96 6.05 -18.12
CA GLN A 19 -16.03 7.17 -18.19
C GLN A 19 -15.56 7.64 -16.80
N ASN A 20 -16.48 7.63 -15.80
CA ASN A 20 -16.15 7.95 -14.43
C ASN A 20 -15.16 6.94 -13.85
N ALA A 21 -15.37 5.64 -14.05
CA ALA A 21 -14.47 4.60 -13.58
C ALA A 21 -13.08 4.69 -14.23
N LYS A 22 -13.01 4.94 -15.54
CA LYS A 22 -11.74 5.18 -16.27
C LYS A 22 -11.00 6.39 -15.71
N GLN A 23 -11.71 7.48 -15.42
CA GLN A 23 -11.15 8.68 -14.81
C GLN A 23 -10.64 8.40 -13.39
N ALA A 24 -11.44 7.74 -12.55
CA ALA A 24 -11.10 7.37 -11.19
C ALA A 24 -9.84 6.52 -11.12
N ARG A 25 -9.77 5.48 -11.96
CA ARG A 25 -8.60 4.60 -12.07
C ARG A 25 -7.34 5.36 -12.49
N ARG A 26 -7.45 6.27 -13.46
CA ARG A 26 -6.32 7.11 -13.90
C ARG A 26 -5.79 8.00 -12.77
N ILE A 27 -6.70 8.67 -12.03
CA ILE A 27 -6.34 9.52 -10.90
C ILE A 27 -5.65 8.70 -9.82
N PHE A 28 -6.23 7.57 -9.45
CA PHE A 28 -5.70 6.69 -8.42
C PHE A 28 -4.33 6.11 -8.81
N ASN A 29 -4.19 5.58 -10.01
CA ASN A 29 -2.93 4.99 -10.48
C ASN A 29 -1.81 6.03 -10.54
N HIS A 30 -2.10 7.25 -10.99
CA HIS A 30 -1.10 8.32 -10.97
C HIS A 30 -0.61 8.60 -9.54
N THR A 31 -1.51 8.76 -8.58
CA THR A 31 -1.14 8.94 -7.16
C THR A 31 -0.42 7.72 -6.60
N TYR A 32 -0.86 6.51 -6.95
CA TYR A 32 -0.22 5.27 -6.54
C TYR A 32 1.23 5.20 -7.03
N ASP A 33 1.49 5.56 -8.29
CA ASP A 33 2.83 5.61 -8.87
C ASP A 33 3.70 6.69 -8.23
N MET A 34 3.12 7.85 -7.87
CA MET A 34 3.84 8.87 -7.09
C MET A 34 4.28 8.35 -5.72
N VAL A 35 3.49 7.48 -5.08
CA VAL A 35 3.82 6.94 -3.75
C VAL A 35 4.78 5.75 -3.86
N PHE A 36 4.49 4.77 -4.72
CA PHE A 36 5.18 3.47 -4.75
C PHE A 36 6.11 3.28 -5.93
N GLY A 37 6.13 4.22 -6.87
CA GLY A 37 6.90 4.13 -8.10
C GLY A 37 8.43 4.20 -7.91
N PRO A 38 9.18 4.06 -9.01
CA PRO A 38 10.66 3.99 -8.98
C PRO A 38 11.34 5.28 -8.57
N GLN A 39 10.68 6.44 -8.70
CA GLN A 39 11.24 7.73 -8.26
C GLN A 39 11.26 7.86 -6.74
N GLY A 40 10.42 7.09 -6.08
CA GLY A 40 10.29 7.07 -4.64
C GLY A 40 9.46 8.21 -4.07
N SER A 41 9.12 8.08 -2.80
CA SER A 41 8.38 9.08 -2.04
C SER A 41 8.70 9.02 -0.55
N THR A 42 8.33 10.09 0.14
CA THR A 42 8.26 10.13 1.60
C THR A 42 6.96 10.77 2.04
N LEU A 43 6.41 10.29 3.15
CA LEU A 43 5.23 10.87 3.78
C LEU A 43 5.22 10.62 5.29
N GLN A 44 4.48 11.44 6.01
CA GLN A 44 4.09 11.16 7.38
C GLN A 44 2.65 10.65 7.39
N TYR A 45 2.37 9.70 8.27
CA TYR A 45 1.03 9.16 8.43
C TYR A 45 0.57 9.17 9.89
N ASN A 46 -0.74 9.27 10.06
CA ASN A 46 -1.42 9.11 11.33
C ASN A 46 -2.60 8.17 11.11
N VAL A 47 -2.50 6.98 11.69
CA VAL A 47 -3.56 5.97 11.64
C VAL A 47 -4.34 6.03 12.92
N ASN A 48 -5.67 6.11 12.80
CA ASN A 48 -6.59 6.00 13.92
C ASN A 48 -7.53 4.82 13.67
N ILE A 49 -7.32 3.76 14.42
CA ILE A 49 -8.22 2.61 14.48
C ILE A 49 -9.12 2.83 15.68
N ILE A 50 -10.38 3.18 15.45
CA ILE A 50 -11.34 3.57 16.47
C ILE A 50 -11.34 2.58 17.63
N GLY A 51 -11.04 3.08 18.84
CA GLY A 51 -11.03 2.27 20.08
C GLY A 51 -9.87 1.30 20.26
N VAL A 52 -8.93 1.20 19.29
CA VAL A 52 -7.88 0.18 19.32
C VAL A 52 -6.47 0.77 19.37
N MET A 53 -6.13 1.66 18.45
CA MET A 53 -4.74 2.12 18.32
C MET A 53 -4.62 3.44 17.56
N LYS A 54 -3.71 4.30 18.04
CA LYS A 54 -3.24 5.48 17.29
C LYS A 54 -1.77 5.28 16.97
N VAL A 55 -1.41 5.30 15.69
CA VAL A 55 -0.03 5.15 15.24
C VAL A 55 0.34 6.35 14.38
N LYS A 56 1.49 6.94 14.67
CA LYS A 56 2.10 8.00 13.85
C LYS A 56 3.47 7.53 13.41
N GLY A 57 3.81 7.81 12.18
CA GLY A 57 5.11 7.45 11.65
C GLY A 57 5.47 8.22 10.40
N LYS A 58 6.67 7.94 9.93
CA LYS A 58 7.19 8.39 8.65
C LYS A 58 7.58 7.18 7.82
N ILE A 59 7.28 7.25 6.53
CA ILE A 59 7.60 6.18 5.60
C ILE A 59 8.28 6.73 4.35
N TRP A 60 9.18 5.94 3.80
CA TRP A 60 9.80 6.13 2.50
C TRP A 60 9.57 4.89 1.65
N TYR A 61 9.23 5.12 0.40
CA TYR A 61 9.08 4.09 -0.62
C TYR A 61 10.00 4.38 -1.80
N LYS A 62 10.46 3.32 -2.48
CA LYS A 62 11.10 3.40 -3.79
C LYS A 62 10.99 2.04 -4.48
N GLY A 63 9.99 1.87 -5.33
CA GLY A 63 9.68 0.57 -5.90
C GLY A 63 9.43 -0.48 -4.81
N LYS A 64 10.25 -1.54 -4.77
CA LYS A 64 10.16 -2.60 -3.74
C LYS A 64 10.80 -2.24 -2.41
N LYS A 65 11.56 -1.13 -2.35
CA LYS A 65 12.25 -0.68 -1.14
C LYS A 65 11.31 0.13 -0.25
N LYS A 66 11.47 -0.03 1.06
CA LYS A 66 10.69 0.72 2.04
C LYS A 66 11.43 0.89 3.36
N ARG A 67 11.15 1.99 4.02
CA ARG A 67 11.64 2.29 5.36
C ARG A 67 10.52 2.90 6.19
N TYR A 68 10.37 2.44 7.43
CA TYR A 68 9.41 2.97 8.40
C TYR A 68 10.12 3.49 9.63
N GLU A 69 9.60 4.60 10.16
CA GLU A 69 9.98 5.15 11.45
C GLU A 69 8.72 5.42 12.28
N GLU A 70 8.58 4.70 13.37
CA GLU A 70 7.57 4.90 14.41
C GLU A 70 8.29 5.00 15.77
N SER A 71 7.56 5.44 16.80
CA SER A 71 8.15 5.62 18.14
C SER A 71 8.77 4.35 18.72
N ARG A 72 8.20 3.18 18.40
CA ARG A 72 8.65 1.88 18.90
C ARG A 72 9.42 1.07 17.88
N TYR A 73 8.99 1.12 16.63
CA TYR A 73 9.52 0.27 15.58
C TYR A 73 10.19 1.07 14.49
N LEU A 74 11.36 0.61 14.09
CA LEU A 74 12.04 1.08 12.89
C LEU A 74 12.20 -0.11 11.95
N SER A 75 12.05 0.08 10.65
CA SER A 75 12.29 -1.00 9.70
C SER A 75 12.90 -0.51 8.39
N TRP A 76 13.66 -1.39 7.76
CA TRP A 76 14.30 -1.19 6.47
C TRP A 76 14.06 -2.41 5.60
N SER A 77 13.73 -2.19 4.34
CA SER A 77 13.69 -3.21 3.30
C SER A 77 14.38 -2.69 2.05
N ASP A 78 15.34 -3.43 1.56
CA ASP A 78 16.02 -3.18 0.28
C ASP A 78 15.33 -3.89 -0.90
N GLY A 79 14.19 -4.56 -0.64
CA GLY A 79 13.44 -5.38 -1.59
C GLY A 79 13.81 -6.85 -1.57
N VAL A 80 14.92 -7.23 -0.93
CA VAL A 80 15.37 -8.63 -0.74
C VAL A 80 15.36 -9.01 0.73
N LYS A 81 15.91 -8.15 1.57
CA LYS A 81 16.00 -8.31 3.02
C LYS A 81 15.07 -7.31 3.72
N TYR A 82 14.58 -7.71 4.88
CA TYR A 82 13.81 -6.86 5.77
C TYR A 82 14.38 -6.91 7.18
N SER A 83 14.72 -5.76 7.73
CA SER A 83 15.24 -5.61 9.09
C SER A 83 14.28 -4.79 9.92
N ARG A 84 13.90 -5.27 11.09
CA ARG A 84 13.03 -4.56 12.04
C ARG A 84 13.72 -4.41 13.40
N VAL A 85 13.68 -3.21 13.94
CA VAL A 85 14.18 -2.88 15.26
C VAL A 85 13.02 -2.58 16.20
N ASP A 86 12.90 -3.29 17.31
CA ASP A 86 12.04 -2.93 18.45
C ASP A 86 12.88 -2.14 19.44
N MET A 87 12.70 -0.83 19.47
CA MET A 87 13.47 0.10 20.32
C MET A 87 13.23 -0.15 21.81
N LYS A 88 12.03 -0.59 22.20
CA LYS A 88 11.68 -0.89 23.59
C LYS A 88 12.32 -2.18 24.08
N LYS A 89 12.34 -3.22 23.25
CA LYS A 89 12.92 -4.52 23.58
C LYS A 89 14.42 -4.60 23.30
N LYS A 90 14.99 -3.61 22.63
CA LYS A 90 16.36 -3.64 22.11
C LYS A 90 16.65 -4.90 21.29
N THR A 91 15.76 -5.21 20.34
CA THR A 91 15.92 -6.39 19.47
C THR A 91 15.96 -5.97 18.01
N VAL A 92 16.80 -6.64 17.22
CA VAL A 92 16.84 -6.59 15.77
C VAL A 92 16.33 -7.92 15.23
N THR A 93 15.32 -7.89 14.38
CA THR A 93 14.82 -9.11 13.74
C THR A 93 15.02 -9.00 12.22
N LEU A 94 15.65 -10.02 11.63
CA LEU A 94 15.90 -10.13 10.22
C LEU A 94 14.93 -11.11 9.57
N PHE A 95 14.42 -10.75 8.37
CA PHE A 95 13.55 -11.56 7.54
C PHE A 95 13.95 -11.43 6.07
N ASP A 96 13.51 -12.36 5.25
CA ASP A 96 13.43 -12.14 3.81
C ASP A 96 12.29 -11.15 3.51
N ALA A 97 12.47 -10.26 2.53
CA ALA A 97 11.49 -9.21 2.24
C ALA A 97 10.11 -9.75 1.79
N ASN A 98 10.05 -10.97 1.28
CA ASN A 98 8.82 -11.66 0.88
C ASN A 98 8.21 -12.53 2.00
N ASN A 99 8.83 -12.63 3.18
CA ASN A 99 8.31 -13.41 4.30
C ASN A 99 6.98 -12.83 4.80
N PRO A 100 5.85 -13.57 4.78
CA PRO A 100 4.54 -13.07 5.20
C PRO A 100 4.47 -12.76 6.71
N ASN A 101 5.38 -13.32 7.50
CA ASN A 101 5.43 -13.12 8.95
C ASN A 101 6.32 -11.94 9.38
N LYS A 102 6.98 -11.24 8.42
CA LYS A 102 7.85 -10.09 8.73
C LYS A 102 7.09 -8.94 9.39
N ASP A 103 5.85 -8.74 8.98
CA ASP A 103 4.96 -7.74 9.55
C ASP A 103 3.53 -8.30 9.69
N LYS A 104 3.05 -8.35 10.92
CA LYS A 104 1.73 -8.88 11.27
C LYS A 104 0.57 -8.14 10.58
N TYR A 105 0.77 -6.88 10.28
CA TYR A 105 -0.28 -6.02 9.70
C TYR A 105 -0.15 -5.91 8.18
N GLU A 106 1.05 -5.87 7.63
CA GLU A 106 1.29 -5.72 6.19
C GLU A 106 0.60 -6.83 5.36
N SER A 107 0.69 -8.08 5.82
CA SER A 107 0.04 -9.22 5.15
C SER A 107 -1.49 -9.13 5.11
N LYS A 108 -2.10 -8.33 5.99
CA LYS A 108 -3.55 -8.11 6.05
C LYS A 108 -4.03 -7.01 5.10
N PHE A 109 -3.12 -6.18 4.61
CA PHE A 109 -3.42 -5.03 3.74
C PHE A 109 -2.89 -5.24 2.32
N THR A 110 -2.92 -6.49 1.82
CA THR A 110 -2.61 -6.76 0.42
C THR A 110 -3.59 -6.02 -0.48
N PHE A 111 -3.04 -5.27 -1.41
CA PHE A 111 -3.79 -4.46 -2.36
C PHE A 111 -3.32 -4.78 -3.78
N ASN A 112 -4.26 -5.15 -4.64
CA ASN A 112 -4.03 -5.26 -6.08
C ASN A 112 -5.03 -4.32 -6.77
N PRO A 113 -4.58 -3.28 -7.50
CA PRO A 113 -5.46 -2.33 -8.17
C PRO A 113 -6.50 -2.95 -9.10
N LEU A 114 -6.22 -4.14 -9.66
CA LEU A 114 -7.12 -4.85 -10.58
C LEU A 114 -8.30 -5.52 -9.88
N ASP A 115 -8.27 -5.64 -8.55
CA ASP A 115 -9.32 -6.30 -7.77
C ASP A 115 -10.49 -5.35 -7.42
N PHE A 116 -10.49 -4.11 -7.93
CA PHE A 116 -11.45 -3.08 -7.52
C PHE A 116 -12.17 -2.42 -8.69
N ASP A 117 -13.45 -2.12 -8.48
CA ASP A 117 -14.19 -1.13 -9.23
C ASP A 117 -13.88 0.27 -8.68
N TYR A 118 -13.81 1.23 -9.57
CA TYR A 118 -13.41 2.61 -9.26
C TYR A 118 -14.55 3.58 -9.54
N TYR A 119 -14.65 4.61 -8.69
CA TYR A 119 -15.56 5.72 -8.85
C TYR A 119 -14.92 7.01 -8.33
N VAL A 120 -15.12 8.15 -9.00
CA VAL A 120 -14.62 9.44 -8.56
C VAL A 120 -15.74 10.45 -8.40
N GLU A 121 -15.67 11.19 -7.29
CA GLU A 121 -16.52 12.35 -6.97
C GLU A 121 -15.65 13.61 -6.89
N ASP A 122 -16.30 14.74 -7.23
CA ASP A 122 -15.73 16.06 -7.03
C ASP A 122 -15.86 16.46 -5.55
N GLY A 123 -14.75 16.64 -4.86
CA GLY A 123 -14.68 17.10 -3.48
C GLY A 123 -14.19 18.55 -3.35
N GLY A 124 -14.44 19.39 -4.35
CA GLY A 124 -13.95 20.78 -4.37
C GLY A 124 -12.47 20.85 -4.77
N SER A 125 -11.58 21.11 -3.82
CA SER A 125 -10.12 21.10 -4.05
C SER A 125 -9.54 19.70 -4.25
N ASP A 126 -10.31 18.65 -4.00
CA ASP A 126 -9.87 17.28 -3.97
C ASP A 126 -10.68 16.39 -4.89
N PHE A 127 -10.07 15.29 -5.33
CA PHE A 127 -10.80 14.13 -5.83
C PHE A 127 -11.08 13.18 -4.67
N ILE A 128 -12.28 12.64 -4.63
CA ILE A 128 -12.66 11.56 -3.73
C ILE A 128 -12.77 10.30 -4.59
N VAL A 129 -11.76 9.45 -4.54
CA VAL A 129 -11.74 8.19 -5.29
C VAL A 129 -12.17 7.05 -4.39
N THR A 130 -13.29 6.42 -4.75
CA THR A 130 -13.84 5.26 -4.05
C THR A 130 -13.46 3.98 -4.80
N LEU A 131 -13.02 2.97 -4.06
CA LEU A 131 -12.66 1.65 -4.54
C LEU A 131 -13.54 0.61 -3.85
N ASN A 132 -14.17 -0.26 -4.63
CA ASN A 132 -14.98 -1.36 -4.15
C ASN A 132 -14.39 -2.67 -4.65
N ALA A 133 -14.04 -3.58 -3.74
CA ALA A 133 -13.47 -4.86 -4.13
C ALA A 133 -14.50 -5.71 -4.88
N HIS A 134 -14.08 -6.35 -5.96
CA HIS A 134 -14.88 -7.33 -6.67
C HIS A 134 -15.28 -8.49 -5.74
N LYS A 135 -16.42 -9.12 -5.98
CA LYS A 135 -16.91 -10.25 -5.16
C LYS A 135 -15.90 -11.40 -5.07
N LYS A 136 -15.09 -11.60 -6.13
CA LYS A 136 -14.06 -12.65 -6.22
C LYS A 136 -12.68 -12.21 -5.72
N ALA A 137 -12.50 -10.95 -5.31
CA ALA A 137 -11.21 -10.44 -4.86
C ALA A 137 -10.74 -11.12 -3.58
N LYS A 138 -9.52 -11.65 -3.61
CA LYS A 138 -8.87 -12.34 -2.47
C LYS A 138 -8.17 -11.35 -1.52
N CYS A 139 -8.71 -10.14 -1.34
CA CYS A 139 -8.16 -9.12 -0.46
C CYS A 139 -9.05 -8.88 0.76
N ASN A 140 -8.43 -8.46 1.87
CA ASN A 140 -9.16 -8.14 3.11
C ASN A 140 -9.78 -6.74 3.08
N ILE A 141 -9.36 -5.87 2.15
CA ILE A 141 -9.91 -4.54 1.96
C ILE A 141 -11.15 -4.69 1.07
N LYS A 142 -12.33 -4.38 1.61
CA LYS A 142 -13.59 -4.46 0.84
C LYS A 142 -13.97 -3.12 0.22
N HIS A 143 -13.68 -2.04 0.92
CA HIS A 143 -13.93 -0.69 0.44
C HIS A 143 -12.76 0.21 0.83
N ALA A 144 -12.39 1.11 -0.05
CA ALA A 144 -11.43 2.17 0.24
C ALA A 144 -11.93 3.49 -0.33
N LYS A 145 -11.54 4.60 0.31
CA LYS A 145 -11.81 5.96 -0.15
C LYS A 145 -10.53 6.78 -0.03
N ALA A 146 -9.96 7.20 -1.14
CA ALA A 146 -8.77 8.04 -1.20
C ALA A 146 -9.16 9.49 -1.44
N ILE A 147 -8.61 10.41 -0.64
CA ILE A 147 -8.71 11.86 -0.85
C ILE A 147 -7.40 12.31 -1.49
N ILE A 148 -7.48 12.87 -2.68
CA ILE A 148 -6.34 13.20 -3.52
C ILE A 148 -6.46 14.68 -3.93
N ASP A 149 -5.43 15.46 -3.68
CA ASP A 149 -5.38 16.86 -4.12
C ASP A 149 -5.49 16.97 -5.64
N LYS A 150 -6.41 17.81 -6.14
CA LYS A 150 -6.66 17.95 -7.59
C LYS A 150 -5.48 18.54 -8.33
N LYS A 151 -4.78 19.50 -7.74
CA LYS A 151 -3.70 20.25 -8.37
C LYS A 151 -2.40 19.44 -8.40
N THR A 152 -2.03 18.86 -7.27
CA THR A 152 -0.73 18.21 -7.09
C THR A 152 -0.78 16.69 -7.25
N ARG A 153 -1.98 16.10 -7.23
CA ARG A 153 -2.20 14.65 -7.18
C ARG A 153 -1.65 13.98 -5.91
N ALA A 154 -1.24 14.77 -4.93
CA ALA A 154 -0.74 14.26 -3.65
C ALA A 154 -1.86 13.56 -2.86
N PRO A 155 -1.59 12.42 -2.22
CA PRO A 155 -2.54 11.78 -1.32
C PRO A 155 -2.67 12.60 -0.03
N LYS A 156 -3.91 12.85 0.42
CA LYS A 156 -4.22 13.54 1.70
C LYS A 156 -4.71 12.57 2.76
N SER A 157 -5.52 11.61 2.39
CA SER A 157 -5.97 10.57 3.31
C SER A 157 -6.44 9.31 2.58
N LEU A 158 -6.42 8.19 3.29
CA LEU A 158 -6.98 6.93 2.85
C LEU A 158 -7.87 6.38 3.97
N LYS A 159 -9.16 6.15 3.67
CA LYS A 159 -10.06 5.41 4.54
C LYS A 159 -10.23 4.02 3.98
N ILE A 160 -10.05 2.99 4.79
CA ILE A 160 -10.20 1.59 4.39
C ILE A 160 -11.19 0.89 5.32
N LYS A 161 -12.06 0.08 4.74
CA LYS A 161 -12.94 -0.82 5.48
C LYS A 161 -12.33 -2.21 5.51
N VAL A 162 -11.99 -2.64 6.72
CA VAL A 162 -11.47 -3.98 6.99
C VAL A 162 -12.49 -4.69 7.84
N LEU A 163 -13.06 -5.79 7.32
CA LEU A 163 -14.17 -6.49 7.95
C LEU A 163 -15.37 -5.53 8.16
N TRP A 164 -15.69 -5.17 9.40
CA TRP A 164 -16.82 -4.31 9.76
C TRP A 164 -16.44 -2.89 10.20
N PHE A 165 -15.15 -2.56 10.37
CA PHE A 165 -14.72 -1.26 10.86
C PHE A 165 -13.93 -0.45 9.81
N TRP A 166 -14.01 0.88 9.95
CA TRP A 166 -13.26 1.81 9.14
C TRP A 166 -11.97 2.23 9.85
N THR A 167 -10.89 2.26 9.10
CA THR A 167 -9.61 2.82 9.53
C THR A 167 -9.29 4.03 8.67
N SER A 168 -8.92 5.14 9.31
CA SER A 168 -8.49 6.34 8.60
C SER A 168 -6.99 6.51 8.73
N ILE A 169 -6.34 6.74 7.61
CA ILE A 169 -4.91 7.06 7.49
C ILE A 169 -4.84 8.49 6.96
N ASN A 170 -4.48 9.43 7.81
CA ASN A 170 -4.21 10.79 7.38
C ASN A 170 -2.76 10.91 6.93
N ILE A 171 -2.53 11.55 5.80
CA ILE A 171 -1.23 11.69 5.16
C ILE A 171 -0.83 13.16 5.19
N SER A 172 0.41 13.44 5.56
CA SER A 172 0.99 14.77 5.57
C SER A 172 2.45 14.73 5.11
N HIS A 173 3.00 15.90 4.79
CA HIS A 173 4.40 16.06 4.36
C HIS A 173 4.78 15.12 3.21
N PHE A 174 3.83 14.85 2.32
CA PHE A 174 4.08 14.04 1.13
C PHE A 174 5.04 14.75 0.19
N LYS A 175 6.07 14.02 -0.25
CA LYS A 175 7.00 14.41 -1.32
C LYS A 175 7.25 13.21 -2.20
N SER A 176 7.22 13.40 -3.51
CA SER A 176 7.55 12.39 -4.52
C SER A 176 8.85 12.74 -5.21
N GLY A 177 9.68 11.75 -5.49
CA GLY A 177 10.99 11.92 -6.13
C GLY A 177 12.16 12.12 -5.16
N ASP A 178 13.37 12.10 -5.70
CA ASP A 178 14.65 12.40 -5.02
C ASP A 178 14.94 11.56 -3.77
N ILE A 179 14.48 10.32 -3.73
CA ILE A 179 14.74 9.40 -2.61
C ILE A 179 16.04 8.63 -2.86
N SER A 180 17.08 8.91 -2.02
CA SER A 180 18.34 8.18 -2.06
C SER A 180 18.17 6.70 -1.69
N ASP A 181 18.88 5.82 -2.37
CA ASP A 181 18.88 4.38 -2.10
C ASP A 181 19.52 4.03 -0.75
N GLU A 182 20.43 4.86 -0.26
CA GLU A 182 21.07 4.70 1.05
C GLU A 182 20.08 4.68 2.21
N LEU A 183 18.94 5.37 2.07
CA LEU A 183 17.89 5.41 3.08
C LEU A 183 17.31 4.02 3.39
N PHE A 184 17.43 3.07 2.47
CA PHE A 184 16.92 1.71 2.61
C PHE A 184 17.96 0.72 3.12
N THR A 185 19.21 1.17 3.31
CA THR A 185 20.28 0.37 3.87
C THR A 185 20.13 0.30 5.39
N PHE A 186 20.08 -0.91 5.94
CA PHE A 186 19.98 -1.10 7.39
C PHE A 186 21.32 -0.77 8.08
N PRO A 187 21.34 0.19 9.02
CA PRO A 187 22.58 0.60 9.70
C PRO A 187 22.94 -0.38 10.84
N ALA A 188 23.44 -1.56 10.51
CA ALA A 188 23.70 -2.66 11.45
C ALA A 188 24.61 -2.27 12.63
N THR A 189 25.63 -1.46 12.36
CA THR A 189 26.60 -1.02 13.38
C THR A 189 25.96 -0.19 14.48
N LYS A 190 24.89 0.55 14.19
CA LYS A 190 24.12 1.34 15.18
C LYS A 190 23.45 0.45 16.25
N TYR A 191 23.18 -0.81 15.92
CA TYR A 191 22.42 -1.73 16.75
C TYR A 191 23.24 -2.95 17.16
N LYS A 192 24.58 -2.85 17.19
CA LYS A 192 25.48 -3.95 17.55
C LYS A 192 25.20 -4.54 18.94
N ASP A 193 24.76 -3.69 19.88
CA ASP A 193 24.49 -4.07 21.28
C ASP A 193 23.04 -4.56 21.52
N TYR A 194 22.25 -4.73 20.44
CA TYR A 194 20.89 -5.26 20.52
C TYR A 194 20.92 -6.79 20.38
N THR A 195 19.87 -7.45 20.89
CA THR A 195 19.68 -8.88 20.64
C THR A 195 19.24 -9.10 19.20
N TRP A 196 19.94 -9.94 18.46
CA TRP A 196 19.66 -10.24 17.05
C TRP A 196 18.92 -11.56 16.90
N ILE A 197 17.82 -11.55 16.12
CA ILE A 197 17.00 -12.72 15.81
C ILE A 197 16.96 -12.85 14.30
N ASP A 198 17.49 -13.93 13.76
CA ASP A 198 17.50 -14.19 12.33
C ASP A 198 16.39 -15.18 11.95
N ASN A 199 15.35 -14.68 11.31
CA ASN A 199 14.19 -15.45 10.82
C ASN A 199 14.20 -15.58 9.30
N ARG A 200 15.34 -15.37 8.63
CA ARG A 200 15.48 -15.63 7.21
C ARG A 200 15.48 -17.13 6.97
N LEU A 201 14.93 -17.56 5.84
CA LEU A 201 15.00 -18.96 5.43
C LEU A 201 16.47 -19.33 5.25
N LYS A 202 16.90 -20.36 5.96
CA LYS A 202 18.21 -20.98 5.67
C LYS A 202 18.12 -21.61 4.29
N LYS A 203 18.97 -21.14 3.37
CA LYS A 203 19.14 -21.77 2.05
C LYS A 203 19.84 -23.09 2.19
#